data_dfbca029237ab42384d16539daca7af4
#
_entry.id   dfbca029237ab42384d16539daca7af4
#
_cell.length_a   1.000
_cell.length_b   1.000
_cell.length_c   1.000
_cell.angle_alpha   90.00
_cell.angle_beta   90.00
_cell.angle_gamma   90.00
#
_symmetry.space_group_name_H-M   'P 1'
#
loop_
_entity.id
_entity.type
_entity.pdbx_description
1 polymer ?
#
loop_
_entity_poly.entity_id
_entity_poly.type
_entity_poly.pdbx_seq_one_letter_code
_entity_poly.pdbx_strand_id
1 'polypeptide(L)'
;MLVCKKILIFCAFACCGTLFAQNIQNPVLPGVADAGVMKYNGKYYIGGVFTNGDFYVSDDLVHWGKPVHVVTMDNGWSKGSGAGNEQIHANDMFCLNGDFHLYWSVNYWGKDKHAVHIVHAQSKNVLGPYIEPDKKTWMDNRIDPKVFKDDDGQLYMYMVRFTDGNTIWGRKMKNPAEFAGEPVCLFASLPDTWETMDNRVAEGPWVMKYRDRYYLMYNANHTSTEWGNYQLGVAEADSPLSFQNGNKYSYPVVNSNQILLEENYVDLLRYGITYEPLFDYTENNPGVGWMLPVYQASDWKKGECGFSSKEIKGSTTRHLGTWWTSPSLWLRKSFFVGKQVGNLALRV
;
A
#
# COMPACT_ATOMS: atom_id res chain seq x y z
N MET A 1 56.87 43.73 30.37
CA MET A 1 56.74 42.44 29.66
C MET A 1 55.27 42.12 29.53
N LEU A 2 54.66 42.56 28.40
CA LEU A 2 53.23 42.35 28.14
C LEU A 2 53.07 41.03 27.38
N VAL A 3 52.29 40.09 27.97
CA VAL A 3 51.92 38.85 27.34
C VAL A 3 50.61 39.06 26.58
N CYS A 4 50.68 39.05 25.27
CA CYS A 4 49.52 39.17 24.40
C CYS A 4 48.84 37.77 24.26
N LYS A 5 47.66 37.59 24.87
CA LYS A 5 46.83 36.41 24.67
C LYS A 5 46.05 36.53 23.35
N LYS A 6 46.40 35.74 22.34
CA LYS A 6 45.59 35.57 21.12
C LYS A 6 44.34 34.75 21.46
N ILE A 7 43.19 35.35 21.31
CA ILE A 7 41.90 34.69 21.37
C ILE A 7 41.62 34.19 19.94
N LEU A 8 41.60 32.86 19.75
CA LEU A 8 41.08 32.21 18.52
C LEU A 8 39.57 32.16 18.62
N ILE A 9 38.88 32.92 17.80
CA ILE A 9 37.43 32.77 17.62
C ILE A 9 37.20 31.66 16.57
N PHE A 10 36.69 30.53 17.02
CA PHE A 10 36.17 29.50 16.15
C PHE A 10 34.76 29.91 15.68
N CYS A 11 34.65 30.36 14.44
CA CYS A 11 33.34 30.50 13.80
C CYS A 11 32.88 29.08 13.38
N ALA A 12 32.01 28.49 14.20
CA ALA A 12 31.26 27.30 13.76
C ALA A 12 30.21 27.78 12.74
N PHE A 13 30.47 27.54 11.48
CA PHE A 13 29.44 27.62 10.44
C PHE A 13 28.46 26.47 10.69
N ALA A 14 27.37 26.76 11.39
CA ALA A 14 26.20 25.90 11.38
C ALA A 14 25.61 25.97 9.95
N CYS A 15 25.91 24.97 9.11
CA CYS A 15 25.11 24.71 7.92
C CYS A 15 23.70 24.37 8.38
N CYS A 16 22.84 25.35 8.54
CA CYS A 16 21.41 25.17 8.52
C CYS A 16 21.03 24.72 7.09
N GLY A 17 21.15 23.45 6.82
CA GLY A 17 20.44 22.84 5.68
C GLY A 17 18.96 23.08 5.91
N THR A 18 18.36 23.97 5.15
CA THR A 18 16.91 24.09 5.05
C THR A 18 16.42 22.75 4.53
N LEU A 19 15.88 21.94 5.42
CA LEU A 19 15.08 20.77 5.04
C LEU A 19 13.82 21.35 4.39
N PHE A 20 13.86 21.49 3.06
CA PHE A 20 12.64 21.69 2.30
C PHE A 20 11.84 20.40 2.46
N ALA A 21 10.70 20.49 3.15
CA ALA A 21 9.72 19.41 3.11
C ALA A 21 9.34 19.22 1.63
N GLN A 22 9.72 18.09 1.05
CA GLN A 22 9.30 17.77 -0.30
C GLN A 22 7.79 17.54 -0.26
N ASN A 23 7.06 18.29 -1.07
CA ASN A 23 5.64 18.09 -1.26
C ASN A 23 5.45 16.86 -2.17
N ILE A 24 5.39 15.69 -1.57
CA ILE A 24 4.98 14.47 -2.27
C ILE A 24 3.49 14.62 -2.58
N GLN A 25 3.15 14.52 -3.85
CA GLN A 25 1.77 14.55 -4.34
C GLN A 25 1.33 13.15 -4.78
N ASN A 26 0.09 12.80 -4.50
CA ASN A 26 -0.50 11.57 -5.00
C ASN A 26 -1.32 11.85 -6.28
N PRO A 27 -1.20 10.98 -7.30
CA PRO A 27 -0.28 9.86 -7.42
C PRO A 27 1.17 10.33 -7.61
N VAL A 28 2.13 9.64 -6.99
CA VAL A 28 3.57 9.98 -7.11
C VAL A 28 4.09 9.81 -8.53
N LEU A 29 3.51 8.92 -9.31
CA LEU A 29 3.78 8.72 -10.74
C LEU A 29 2.48 8.37 -11.45
N PRO A 30 1.83 9.34 -12.11
CA PRO A 30 0.60 9.09 -12.87
C PRO A 30 0.83 8.11 -14.03
N GLY A 31 -0.18 7.27 -14.31
CA GLY A 31 -0.16 6.34 -15.44
C GLY A 31 0.53 5.00 -15.17
N VAL A 32 0.92 4.73 -13.94
CA VAL A 32 1.40 3.40 -13.51
C VAL A 32 0.41 2.82 -12.51
N ALA A 33 -0.11 1.63 -12.80
CA ALA A 33 -0.97 0.87 -11.89
C ALA A 33 -0.27 -0.43 -11.49
N ASP A 34 -0.73 -1.08 -10.41
CA ASP A 34 -0.17 -2.32 -9.83
C ASP A 34 1.37 -2.24 -9.67
N ALA A 35 1.83 -1.14 -9.11
CA ALA A 35 3.23 -0.78 -9.14
C ALA A 35 4.07 -1.61 -8.17
N GLY A 36 5.12 -2.25 -8.70
CA GLY A 36 6.24 -2.75 -7.90
C GLY A 36 7.27 -1.64 -7.67
N VAL A 37 7.66 -1.42 -6.42
CA VAL A 37 8.65 -0.42 -6.05
C VAL A 37 9.80 -1.08 -5.30
N MET A 38 11.02 -0.81 -5.73
CA MET A 38 12.24 -1.22 -5.01
C MET A 38 13.10 -0.01 -4.69
N LYS A 39 13.63 0.04 -3.47
CA LYS A 39 14.69 0.97 -3.09
C LYS A 39 16.04 0.25 -3.13
N TYR A 40 16.97 0.76 -3.94
CA TYR A 40 18.32 0.20 -4.04
C TYR A 40 19.35 1.31 -4.26
N ASN A 41 20.45 1.27 -3.51
CA ASN A 41 21.52 2.27 -3.55
C ASN A 41 21.02 3.73 -3.49
N GLY A 42 20.08 4.00 -2.61
CA GLY A 42 19.50 5.33 -2.39
C GLY A 42 18.49 5.80 -3.44
N LYS A 43 18.25 5.02 -4.50
CA LYS A 43 17.27 5.33 -5.55
C LYS A 43 16.04 4.44 -5.45
N TYR A 44 14.94 4.93 -6.01
CA TYR A 44 13.67 4.22 -6.14
C TYR A 44 13.46 3.83 -7.60
N TYR A 45 13.03 2.59 -7.81
CA TYR A 45 12.75 1.99 -9.10
C TYR A 45 11.29 1.55 -9.11
N ILE A 46 10.52 1.96 -10.10
CA ILE A 46 9.09 1.65 -10.21
C ILE A 46 8.74 1.21 -11.63
N GLY A 47 7.95 0.16 -11.70
CA GLY A 47 7.30 -0.31 -12.92
C GLY A 47 5.96 -0.92 -12.56
N GLY A 48 5.12 -1.22 -13.55
CA GLY A 48 3.80 -1.80 -13.32
C GLY A 48 3.00 -1.93 -14.60
N VAL A 49 1.70 -2.03 -14.49
CA VAL A 49 0.78 -2.04 -15.63
C VAL A 49 0.94 -0.74 -16.43
N PHE A 50 0.83 -0.84 -17.73
CA PHE A 50 0.99 0.23 -18.73
C PHE A 50 2.42 0.72 -18.97
N THR A 51 3.42 0.20 -18.28
CA THR A 51 4.82 0.55 -18.55
C THR A 51 5.48 -0.34 -19.59
N ASN A 52 4.87 -1.48 -19.96
CA ASN A 52 5.35 -2.41 -20.99
C ASN A 52 6.80 -2.87 -20.82
N GLY A 53 7.23 -3.05 -19.58
CA GLY A 53 8.61 -3.44 -19.26
C GLY A 53 9.57 -2.27 -19.12
N ASP A 54 9.07 -1.05 -19.07
CA ASP A 54 9.84 0.14 -18.77
C ASP A 54 9.77 0.48 -17.29
N PHE A 55 10.89 0.89 -16.71
CA PHE A 55 10.95 1.30 -15.31
C PHE A 55 11.43 2.74 -15.21
N TYR A 56 10.88 3.44 -14.23
CA TYR A 56 11.26 4.80 -13.88
C TYR A 56 12.19 4.79 -12.66
N VAL A 57 13.05 5.78 -12.57
CA VAL A 57 14.00 5.94 -11.46
C VAL A 57 13.84 7.31 -10.85
N SER A 58 13.86 7.35 -9.51
CA SER A 58 13.81 8.60 -8.73
C SER A 58 14.78 8.54 -7.56
N ASP A 59 15.30 9.67 -7.18
CA ASP A 59 16.10 9.85 -5.96
C ASP A 59 15.19 10.19 -4.74
N ASP A 60 13.98 10.66 -4.98
CA ASP A 60 13.15 11.32 -3.95
C ASP A 60 11.65 10.97 -3.99
N LEU A 61 11.19 10.10 -4.90
CA LEU A 61 9.78 9.76 -5.16
C LEU A 61 8.93 10.93 -5.70
N VAL A 62 9.55 12.05 -6.05
CA VAL A 62 8.88 13.24 -6.59
C VAL A 62 9.30 13.48 -8.03
N HIS A 63 10.60 13.41 -8.29
CA HIS A 63 11.16 13.64 -9.61
C HIS A 63 11.55 12.32 -10.26
N TRP A 64 10.86 11.98 -11.34
CA TRP A 64 11.07 10.74 -12.08
C TRP A 64 11.84 11.00 -13.37
N GLY A 65 12.86 10.17 -13.60
CA GLY A 65 13.62 10.19 -14.84
C GLY A 65 12.81 9.67 -16.04
N LYS A 66 13.44 9.67 -17.21
CA LYS A 66 12.86 8.99 -18.38
C LYS A 66 12.79 7.49 -18.12
N PRO A 67 11.76 6.79 -18.64
CA PRO A 67 11.66 5.35 -18.50
C PRO A 67 12.84 4.64 -19.19
N VAL A 68 13.26 3.53 -18.59
CA VAL A 68 14.29 2.65 -19.11
C VAL A 68 13.68 1.28 -19.36
N HIS A 69 13.81 0.77 -20.57
CA HIS A 69 13.32 -0.56 -20.92
C HIS A 69 14.17 -1.64 -20.23
N VAL A 70 13.56 -2.45 -19.37
CA VAL A 70 14.28 -3.41 -18.53
C VAL A 70 14.00 -4.88 -18.90
N VAL A 71 12.84 -5.16 -19.50
CA VAL A 71 12.46 -6.53 -19.88
C VAL A 71 11.59 -6.53 -21.13
N THR A 72 11.85 -7.46 -22.04
CA THR A 72 11.01 -7.74 -23.21
C THR A 72 10.34 -9.08 -23.00
N MET A 73 9.01 -9.11 -23.02
CA MET A 73 8.23 -10.36 -22.98
C MET A 73 8.26 -11.01 -24.38
N ASP A 74 9.16 -11.93 -24.58
CA ASP A 74 9.32 -12.65 -25.85
C ASP A 74 9.13 -14.17 -25.70
N ASN A 75 8.52 -14.59 -24.59
CA ASN A 75 8.13 -15.99 -24.42
C ASN A 75 6.98 -16.34 -25.37
N GLY A 76 7.02 -17.57 -25.90
CA GLY A 76 6.06 -18.00 -26.93
C GLY A 76 4.65 -18.30 -26.41
N TRP A 77 4.52 -18.63 -25.12
CA TRP A 77 3.25 -19.07 -24.51
C TRP A 77 2.29 -17.91 -24.18
N SER A 78 2.79 -16.71 -23.99
CA SER A 78 1.94 -15.53 -23.70
C SER A 78 1.47 -14.81 -24.96
N LYS A 79 2.02 -15.11 -26.13
CA LYS A 79 1.64 -14.47 -27.40
C LYS A 79 0.22 -14.82 -27.83
N GLY A 80 -0.52 -13.84 -28.27
CA GLY A 80 -1.88 -14.02 -28.78
C GLY A 80 -2.94 -14.23 -27.71
N SER A 81 -2.60 -14.05 -26.46
CA SER A 81 -3.52 -14.23 -25.34
C SER A 81 -4.57 -13.10 -25.21
N GLY A 82 -4.52 -12.09 -26.06
CA GLY A 82 -5.44 -10.97 -26.05
C GLY A 82 -4.93 -9.75 -25.26
N ALA A 83 -5.79 -8.83 -24.99
CA ALA A 83 -5.41 -7.60 -24.27
C ALA A 83 -4.79 -7.94 -22.91
N GLY A 84 -3.56 -7.46 -22.67
CA GLY A 84 -2.85 -7.60 -21.41
C GLY A 84 -1.68 -8.60 -21.40
N ASN A 85 -1.51 -9.42 -22.41
CA ASN A 85 -0.41 -10.40 -22.46
C ASN A 85 0.98 -9.80 -22.64
N GLU A 86 1.06 -8.59 -23.15
CA GLU A 86 2.30 -7.86 -23.33
C GLU A 86 2.57 -6.86 -22.19
N GLN A 87 1.73 -6.87 -21.17
CA GLN A 87 1.85 -5.98 -20.02
C GLN A 87 2.41 -6.70 -18.81
N ILE A 88 3.25 -6.00 -18.09
CA ILE A 88 3.72 -6.44 -16.77
C ILE A 88 2.69 -6.01 -15.74
N HIS A 89 1.91 -6.96 -15.24
CA HIS A 89 0.94 -6.72 -14.17
C HIS A 89 1.56 -7.07 -12.82
N ALA A 90 1.28 -6.24 -11.80
CA ALA A 90 1.61 -6.49 -10.39
C ALA A 90 3.02 -7.06 -10.22
N ASN A 91 4.01 -6.33 -10.69
CA ASN A 91 5.40 -6.79 -10.63
C ASN A 91 6.00 -6.65 -9.24
N ASP A 92 6.98 -7.49 -8.94
CA ASP A 92 7.88 -7.36 -7.79
C ASP A 92 9.33 -7.41 -8.23
N MET A 93 10.12 -6.50 -7.69
CA MET A 93 11.57 -6.47 -7.85
C MET A 93 12.24 -6.91 -6.55
N PHE A 94 13.14 -7.88 -6.64
CA PHE A 94 13.84 -8.43 -5.49
C PHE A 94 15.35 -8.52 -5.77
N CYS A 95 16.17 -8.10 -4.80
CA CYS A 95 17.62 -8.20 -4.89
C CYS A 95 18.13 -9.21 -3.86
N LEU A 96 18.90 -10.20 -4.34
CA LEU A 96 19.55 -11.18 -3.49
C LEU A 96 21.02 -11.35 -3.91
N ASN A 97 21.94 -11.03 -2.97
CA ASN A 97 23.39 -11.21 -3.17
C ASN A 97 23.95 -10.50 -4.44
N GLY A 98 23.33 -9.40 -4.83
CA GLY A 98 23.71 -8.63 -6.02
C GLY A 98 23.08 -9.11 -7.33
N ASP A 99 22.25 -10.14 -7.28
CA ASP A 99 21.40 -10.56 -8.39
C ASP A 99 20.01 -9.93 -8.23
N PHE A 100 19.48 -9.41 -9.33
CA PHE A 100 18.16 -8.80 -9.39
C PHE A 100 17.17 -9.78 -10.01
N HIS A 101 16.04 -9.94 -9.38
CA HIS A 101 14.95 -10.78 -9.81
C HIS A 101 13.71 -9.92 -10.03
N LEU A 102 13.05 -10.13 -11.15
CA LEU A 102 11.80 -9.50 -11.51
C LEU A 102 10.74 -10.57 -11.66
N TYR A 103 9.64 -10.40 -10.96
CA TYR A 103 8.45 -11.26 -11.07
C TYR A 103 7.31 -10.41 -11.56
N TRP A 104 6.43 -10.96 -12.38
CA TRP A 104 5.21 -10.27 -12.81
C TRP A 104 4.11 -11.24 -13.13
N SER A 105 2.90 -10.73 -13.17
CA SER A 105 1.72 -11.47 -13.60
C SER A 105 1.49 -11.30 -15.08
N VAL A 106 1.11 -12.36 -15.74
CA VAL A 106 0.48 -12.35 -17.06
C VAL A 106 -0.98 -12.71 -16.86
N ASN A 107 -1.84 -11.71 -16.99
CA ASN A 107 -3.27 -11.88 -16.85
C ASN A 107 -3.89 -12.17 -18.21
N TYR A 108 -4.20 -13.42 -18.41
CA TYR A 108 -4.80 -13.91 -19.66
C TYR A 108 -6.32 -13.98 -19.52
N TRP A 109 -6.99 -12.93 -19.93
CA TRP A 109 -8.45 -12.85 -19.90
C TRP A 109 -9.13 -13.41 -21.17
N GLY A 110 -8.44 -14.27 -21.93
CA GLY A 110 -8.92 -14.88 -23.14
C GLY A 110 -9.98 -15.97 -22.92
N LYS A 111 -10.09 -16.88 -23.88
CA LYS A 111 -11.06 -17.99 -23.86
C LYS A 111 -10.89 -18.95 -22.69
N ASP A 112 -9.70 -19.02 -22.14
CA ASP A 112 -9.35 -19.82 -20.97
C ASP A 112 -9.13 -18.91 -19.75
N LYS A 113 -10.14 -18.82 -18.91
CA LYS A 113 -10.09 -18.02 -17.67
C LYS A 113 -9.06 -18.51 -16.64
N HIS A 114 -8.39 -19.62 -16.90
CA HIS A 114 -7.40 -20.20 -15.98
C HIS A 114 -5.96 -19.84 -16.33
N ALA A 115 -5.75 -19.10 -17.39
CA ALA A 115 -4.41 -18.74 -17.87
C ALA A 115 -3.86 -17.46 -17.21
N VAL A 116 -3.70 -17.50 -15.90
CA VAL A 116 -2.96 -16.47 -15.15
C VAL A 116 -1.66 -17.09 -14.66
N HIS A 117 -0.56 -16.39 -14.87
CA HIS A 117 0.76 -16.96 -14.64
C HIS A 117 1.71 -15.95 -14.03
N ILE A 118 2.55 -16.42 -13.11
CA ILE A 118 3.71 -15.67 -12.62
C ILE A 118 4.92 -16.02 -13.48
N VAL A 119 5.57 -14.99 -13.98
CA VAL A 119 6.82 -15.10 -14.74
C VAL A 119 7.96 -14.61 -13.87
N HIS A 120 9.15 -15.16 -14.06
CA HIS A 120 10.38 -14.77 -13.38
C HIS A 120 11.48 -14.48 -14.41
N ALA A 121 12.17 -13.36 -14.22
CA ALA A 121 13.37 -13.02 -14.95
C ALA A 121 14.46 -12.53 -14.00
N GLN A 122 15.71 -12.57 -14.45
CA GLN A 122 16.86 -12.17 -13.64
C GLN A 122 17.84 -11.31 -14.41
N SER A 123 18.59 -10.47 -13.68
CA SER A 123 19.64 -9.61 -14.22
C SER A 123 20.76 -9.41 -13.20
N LYS A 124 21.96 -9.07 -13.68
CA LYS A 124 23.06 -8.56 -12.85
C LYS A 124 22.98 -7.04 -12.63
N ASN A 125 22.10 -6.36 -13.32
CA ASN A 125 21.91 -4.92 -13.23
C ASN A 125 20.46 -4.61 -12.82
N VAL A 126 20.30 -3.61 -11.96
CA VAL A 126 18.98 -3.19 -11.47
C VAL A 126 18.04 -2.73 -12.58
N LEU A 127 18.58 -2.14 -13.65
CA LEU A 127 17.83 -1.72 -14.84
C LEU A 127 18.00 -2.69 -16.02
N GLY A 128 18.19 -3.97 -15.72
CA GLY A 128 18.19 -5.00 -16.73
C GLY A 128 19.41 -5.04 -17.67
N PRO A 129 19.28 -5.70 -18.83
CA PRO A 129 18.09 -6.42 -19.23
C PRO A 129 17.79 -7.62 -18.30
N TYR A 130 16.52 -7.79 -17.97
CA TYR A 130 16.04 -8.99 -17.26
C TYR A 130 15.74 -10.09 -18.28
N ILE A 131 16.27 -11.28 -18.02
CA ILE A 131 16.15 -12.44 -18.92
C ILE A 131 15.42 -13.55 -18.19
N GLU A 132 14.37 -14.08 -18.80
CA GLU A 132 13.68 -15.28 -18.34
C GLU A 132 14.62 -16.48 -18.46
N PRO A 133 14.88 -17.25 -17.39
CA PRO A 133 15.73 -18.43 -17.45
C PRO A 133 15.15 -19.55 -18.33
N ASP A 134 13.83 -19.66 -18.34
CA ASP A 134 13.10 -20.58 -19.22
C ASP A 134 11.90 -19.85 -19.84
N LYS A 135 11.94 -19.68 -21.16
CA LYS A 135 10.87 -19.05 -21.95
C LYS A 135 9.76 -20.00 -22.36
N LYS A 136 9.80 -21.27 -21.94
CA LYS A 136 8.81 -22.30 -22.31
C LYS A 136 7.76 -22.53 -21.25
N THR A 137 8.02 -22.10 -20.04
CA THR A 137 7.15 -22.30 -18.89
C THR A 137 7.05 -21.06 -18.03
N TRP A 138 6.21 -21.10 -17.04
CA TRP A 138 5.97 -20.06 -16.03
C TRP A 138 6.20 -20.64 -14.63
N MET A 139 6.32 -19.75 -13.64
CA MET A 139 6.69 -20.15 -12.29
C MET A 139 5.49 -20.70 -11.49
N ASP A 140 4.32 -20.07 -11.61
CA ASP A 140 3.09 -20.48 -10.89
C ASP A 140 1.84 -20.05 -11.68
N ASN A 141 0.69 -20.71 -11.41
CA ASN A 141 -0.62 -20.39 -11.99
C ASN A 141 -1.41 -19.41 -11.10
N ARG A 142 -0.74 -18.39 -10.60
CA ARG A 142 -1.27 -17.33 -9.76
C ARG A 142 -0.83 -15.99 -10.31
N ILE A 143 -1.23 -14.91 -9.62
CA ILE A 143 -0.85 -13.54 -9.94
C ILE A 143 -0.33 -12.84 -8.70
N ASP A 144 0.03 -11.55 -8.84
CA ASP A 144 0.47 -10.63 -7.79
C ASP A 144 1.62 -11.20 -6.95
N PRO A 145 2.73 -11.58 -7.59
CA PRO A 145 3.86 -12.12 -6.86
C PRO A 145 4.51 -11.07 -5.97
N LYS A 146 4.76 -11.44 -4.72
CA LYS A 146 5.56 -10.64 -3.78
C LYS A 146 6.53 -11.52 -3.03
N VAL A 147 7.83 -11.28 -3.18
CA VAL A 147 8.86 -11.99 -2.46
C VAL A 147 9.16 -11.29 -1.14
N PHE A 148 9.18 -12.08 -0.08
CA PHE A 148 9.61 -11.67 1.24
C PHE A 148 10.79 -12.53 1.69
N LYS A 149 11.85 -11.88 2.21
CA LYS A 149 12.99 -12.55 2.84
C LYS A 149 12.90 -12.33 4.33
N ASP A 150 12.83 -13.42 5.08
CA ASP A 150 12.86 -13.39 6.55
C ASP A 150 14.28 -13.18 7.09
N ASP A 151 14.39 -12.88 8.38
CA ASP A 151 15.66 -12.61 9.06
C ASP A 151 16.61 -13.82 9.06
N ASP A 152 16.07 -15.03 9.03
CA ASP A 152 16.84 -16.29 8.90
C ASP A 152 17.31 -16.57 7.45
N GLY A 153 16.97 -15.67 6.52
CA GLY A 153 17.31 -15.78 5.10
C GLY A 153 16.33 -16.62 4.28
N GLN A 154 15.30 -17.21 4.88
CA GLN A 154 14.30 -17.98 4.18
C GLN A 154 13.45 -17.06 3.30
N LEU A 155 13.23 -17.46 2.05
CA LEU A 155 12.39 -16.76 1.10
C LEU A 155 10.96 -17.32 1.09
N TYR A 156 10.01 -16.44 0.93
CA TYR A 156 8.60 -16.75 0.74
C TYR A 156 8.06 -15.93 -0.42
N MET A 157 7.15 -16.49 -1.20
CA MET A 157 6.38 -15.74 -2.19
C MET A 157 4.92 -15.74 -1.78
N TYR A 158 4.32 -14.54 -1.77
CA TYR A 158 2.90 -14.35 -1.60
C TYR A 158 2.29 -14.09 -2.97
N MET A 159 1.07 -14.58 -3.19
CA MET A 159 0.45 -14.64 -4.50
C MET A 159 -1.07 -14.61 -4.36
N VAL A 160 -1.74 -14.36 -5.46
CA VAL A 160 -3.21 -14.39 -5.55
C VAL A 160 -3.65 -15.48 -6.52
N ARG A 161 -4.68 -16.22 -6.14
CA ARG A 161 -5.35 -17.18 -7.03
C ARG A 161 -6.75 -16.68 -7.35
N PHE A 162 -7.08 -16.70 -8.63
CA PHE A 162 -8.46 -16.58 -9.07
C PHE A 162 -9.24 -17.83 -8.72
N THR A 163 -10.18 -17.68 -7.81
CA THR A 163 -11.15 -18.69 -7.40
C THR A 163 -12.53 -18.07 -7.45
N ASP A 164 -13.49 -18.60 -6.72
CA ASP A 164 -14.74 -17.90 -6.46
C ASP A 164 -14.47 -16.75 -5.47
N GLY A 165 -14.14 -15.59 -6.02
CA GLY A 165 -13.42 -14.51 -5.34
C GLY A 165 -11.91 -14.78 -5.31
N ASN A 166 -11.09 -13.71 -5.31
CA ASN A 166 -9.65 -13.87 -5.24
C ASN A 166 -9.22 -14.25 -3.82
N THR A 167 -8.20 -15.08 -3.72
CA THR A 167 -7.66 -15.57 -2.45
C THR A 167 -6.16 -15.36 -2.37
N ILE A 168 -5.65 -15.02 -1.20
CA ILE A 168 -4.22 -14.82 -0.95
C ILE A 168 -3.58 -16.13 -0.51
N TRP A 169 -2.44 -16.42 -1.12
CA TRP A 169 -1.64 -17.63 -0.89
C TRP A 169 -0.23 -17.26 -0.54
N GLY A 170 0.43 -18.10 0.23
CA GLY A 170 1.85 -18.03 0.51
C GLY A 170 2.55 -19.34 0.19
N ARG A 171 3.81 -19.28 -0.21
CA ARG A 171 4.61 -20.45 -0.50
C ARG A 171 6.07 -20.24 -0.13
N LYS A 172 6.67 -21.23 0.51
CA LYS A 172 8.10 -21.22 0.79
C LYS A 172 8.89 -21.37 -0.51
N MET A 173 9.99 -20.64 -0.62
CA MET A 173 10.90 -20.73 -1.76
C MET A 173 12.20 -21.43 -1.35
N LYS A 174 12.75 -22.21 -2.26
CA LYS A 174 14.09 -22.81 -2.13
C LYS A 174 15.17 -21.81 -2.52
N ASN A 175 14.90 -21.06 -3.56
CA ASN A 175 15.72 -19.98 -4.10
C ASN A 175 14.79 -19.04 -4.93
N PRO A 176 15.28 -17.91 -5.45
CA PRO A 176 14.42 -16.98 -6.21
C PRO A 176 13.69 -17.58 -7.43
N ALA A 177 14.15 -18.69 -7.99
CA ALA A 177 13.56 -19.31 -9.17
C ALA A 177 12.74 -20.59 -8.86
N GLU A 178 12.81 -21.12 -7.62
CA GLU A 178 12.22 -22.42 -7.29
C GLU A 178 11.47 -22.37 -5.96
N PHE A 179 10.33 -23.02 -5.92
CA PHE A 179 9.58 -23.22 -4.69
C PHE A 179 10.07 -24.43 -3.87
N ALA A 180 9.81 -24.36 -2.56
CA ALA A 180 9.98 -25.46 -1.61
C ALA A 180 8.61 -25.77 -0.96
N GLY A 181 8.08 -26.95 -1.22
CA GLY A 181 6.80 -27.38 -0.65
C GLY A 181 5.56 -26.86 -1.40
N GLU A 182 4.40 -27.15 -0.84
CA GLU A 182 3.11 -26.81 -1.42
C GLU A 182 2.67 -25.38 -1.03
N PRO A 183 1.86 -24.71 -1.87
CA PRO A 183 1.30 -23.41 -1.53
C PRO A 183 0.22 -23.55 -0.44
N VAL A 184 0.17 -22.57 0.46
CA VAL A 184 -0.79 -22.48 1.54
C VAL A 184 -1.80 -21.39 1.22
N CYS A 185 -3.10 -21.68 1.25
CA CYS A 185 -4.14 -20.68 1.21
C CYS A 185 -4.19 -19.97 2.56
N LEU A 186 -3.96 -18.66 2.56
CA LEU A 186 -3.92 -17.87 3.77
C LEU A 186 -5.32 -17.36 4.13
N PHE A 187 -5.96 -16.64 3.21
CA PHE A 187 -7.32 -16.15 3.41
C PHE A 187 -8.00 -15.66 2.12
N ALA A 188 -9.32 -15.47 2.23
CA ALA A 188 -10.17 -14.79 1.25
C ALA A 188 -10.80 -13.53 1.88
N SER A 189 -11.52 -12.74 1.08
CA SER A 189 -12.35 -11.64 1.60
C SER A 189 -13.39 -12.17 2.58
N LEU A 190 -13.62 -11.41 3.66
CA LEU A 190 -14.65 -11.73 4.66
C LEU A 190 -16.02 -11.26 4.15
N PRO A 191 -17.02 -12.18 4.06
CA PRO A 191 -18.38 -11.81 3.71
C PRO A 191 -18.99 -10.82 4.71
N ASP A 192 -19.88 -9.97 4.23
CA ASP A 192 -20.63 -9.01 5.04
C ASP A 192 -19.76 -8.03 5.84
N THR A 193 -18.59 -7.72 5.30
CA THR A 193 -17.67 -6.74 5.86
C THR A 193 -17.28 -5.68 4.81
N TRP A 194 -16.42 -4.75 5.20
CA TRP A 194 -15.84 -3.77 4.29
C TRP A 194 -15.11 -4.41 3.08
N GLU A 195 -14.69 -5.66 3.21
CA GLU A 195 -13.94 -6.38 2.16
C GLU A 195 -14.82 -6.86 1.00
N THR A 196 -16.15 -6.84 1.16
CA THR A 196 -17.09 -7.39 0.19
C THR A 196 -18.25 -6.45 -0.14
N MET A 197 -18.03 -5.14 -0.04
CA MET A 197 -19.06 -4.14 -0.32
C MET A 197 -19.53 -4.17 -1.77
N ASP A 198 -18.66 -4.48 -2.72
CA ASP A 198 -18.94 -4.49 -4.15
C ASP A 198 -18.38 -5.71 -4.90
N ASN A 199 -17.38 -6.40 -4.36
CA ASN A 199 -16.84 -7.62 -4.96
C ASN A 199 -16.03 -8.43 -3.94
N ARG A 200 -15.91 -9.74 -4.19
CA ARG A 200 -15.13 -10.68 -3.38
C ARG A 200 -13.70 -10.78 -3.89
N VAL A 201 -12.93 -9.72 -3.70
CA VAL A 201 -11.52 -9.64 -4.10
C VAL A 201 -10.64 -9.47 -2.87
N ALA A 202 -9.57 -10.27 -2.78
CA ALA A 202 -8.45 -10.06 -1.89
C ALA A 202 -7.17 -10.27 -2.70
N GLU A 203 -6.39 -9.21 -2.95
CA GLU A 203 -5.27 -9.26 -3.89
C GLU A 203 -4.15 -8.27 -3.51
N GLY A 204 -3.06 -8.24 -4.31
CA GLY A 204 -1.94 -7.35 -4.09
C GLY A 204 -1.20 -7.56 -2.75
N PRO A 205 -0.84 -8.81 -2.36
CA PRO A 205 -0.23 -9.05 -1.06
C PRO A 205 1.15 -8.38 -0.96
N TRP A 206 1.39 -7.74 0.17
CA TRP A 206 2.70 -7.23 0.51
C TRP A 206 3.02 -7.50 1.98
N VAL A 207 4.18 -8.12 2.28
CA VAL A 207 4.51 -8.58 3.63
C VAL A 207 5.74 -7.87 4.17
N MET A 208 5.65 -7.52 5.43
CA MET A 208 6.77 -7.00 6.21
C MET A 208 6.83 -7.66 7.59
N LYS A 209 8.02 -7.68 8.19
CA LYS A 209 8.22 -8.03 9.60
C LYS A 209 8.56 -6.77 10.39
N TYR A 210 7.92 -6.63 11.54
CA TYR A 210 8.20 -5.55 12.48
C TYR A 210 8.02 -6.06 13.92
N ARG A 211 9.03 -5.91 14.76
CA ARG A 211 9.04 -6.34 16.17
C ARG A 211 8.56 -7.80 16.37
N ASP A 212 9.16 -8.71 15.60
CA ASP A 212 8.87 -10.16 15.64
C ASP A 212 7.44 -10.55 15.25
N ARG A 213 6.68 -9.63 14.64
CA ARG A 213 5.38 -9.88 14.07
C ARG A 213 5.41 -9.67 12.56
N TYR A 214 4.59 -10.41 11.84
CA TYR A 214 4.44 -10.32 10.39
C TYR A 214 3.14 -9.60 10.07
N TYR A 215 3.20 -8.69 9.11
CA TYR A 215 2.06 -7.91 8.64
C TYR A 215 1.92 -8.11 7.15
N LEU A 216 0.76 -8.62 6.72
CA LEU A 216 0.41 -8.78 5.32
C LEU A 216 -0.62 -7.71 4.97
N MET A 217 -0.23 -6.80 4.09
CA MET A 217 -1.12 -5.82 3.47
C MET A 217 -1.75 -6.44 2.23
N TYR A 218 -3.02 -6.14 1.99
CA TYR A 218 -3.76 -6.64 0.83
C TYR A 218 -4.85 -5.63 0.46
N ASN A 219 -5.29 -5.68 -0.78
CA ASN A 219 -6.43 -4.89 -1.23
C ASN A 219 -7.67 -5.75 -1.32
N ALA A 220 -8.83 -5.14 -1.08
CA ALA A 220 -10.12 -5.80 -1.19
C ALA A 220 -11.14 -4.92 -1.91
N ASN A 221 -12.24 -5.51 -2.35
CA ASN A 221 -13.28 -4.95 -3.20
C ASN A 221 -12.86 -4.73 -4.67
N HIS A 222 -13.65 -4.01 -5.44
CA HIS A 222 -13.46 -3.79 -6.85
C HIS A 222 -12.66 -2.53 -7.15
N THR A 223 -11.86 -2.57 -8.21
CA THR A 223 -10.98 -1.48 -8.65
C THR A 223 -11.67 -0.43 -9.52
N SER A 224 -13.00 -0.50 -9.73
CA SER A 224 -13.69 0.48 -10.57
C SER A 224 -13.54 1.90 -10.01
N THR A 225 -13.14 2.83 -10.86
CA THR A 225 -13.04 4.25 -10.50
C THR A 225 -14.40 4.90 -10.29
N GLU A 226 -15.47 4.33 -10.83
CA GLU A 226 -16.82 4.90 -10.78
C GLU A 226 -17.60 4.44 -9.54
N TRP A 227 -17.43 3.19 -9.12
CA TRP A 227 -18.23 2.59 -8.07
C TRP A 227 -17.44 1.64 -7.15
N GLY A 228 -16.16 1.42 -7.41
CA GLY A 228 -15.32 0.53 -6.62
C GLY A 228 -14.95 1.12 -5.27
N ASN A 229 -14.89 0.25 -4.26
CA ASN A 229 -14.44 0.57 -2.90
C ASN A 229 -13.10 -0.12 -2.60
N TYR A 230 -12.15 -0.04 -3.54
CA TYR A 230 -10.85 -0.69 -3.38
C TYR A 230 -10.08 -0.09 -2.20
N GLN A 231 -9.81 -0.91 -1.22
CA GLN A 231 -9.30 -0.49 0.09
C GLN A 231 -8.16 -1.40 0.53
N LEU A 232 -7.26 -0.87 1.35
CA LEU A 232 -6.08 -1.57 1.86
C LEU A 232 -6.35 -2.11 3.27
N GLY A 233 -6.31 -3.44 3.42
CA GLY A 233 -6.40 -4.13 4.71
C GLY A 233 -5.06 -4.63 5.21
N VAL A 234 -5.04 -5.08 6.46
CA VAL A 234 -3.86 -5.70 7.10
C VAL A 234 -4.29 -6.94 7.86
N ALA A 235 -3.53 -8.02 7.70
CA ALA A 235 -3.54 -9.18 8.58
C ALA A 235 -2.22 -9.25 9.36
N GLU A 236 -2.27 -9.69 10.62
CA GLU A 236 -1.11 -9.83 11.49
C GLU A 236 -0.89 -11.31 11.83
N ALA A 237 0.36 -11.77 11.90
CA ALA A 237 0.66 -13.18 12.18
C ALA A 237 1.98 -13.34 12.97
N ASP A 238 2.16 -14.52 13.59
CA ASP A 238 3.37 -14.87 14.32
C ASP A 238 4.43 -15.54 13.42
N SER A 239 4.05 -15.96 12.22
CA SER A 239 4.97 -16.58 11.26
C SER A 239 4.56 -16.27 9.81
N PRO A 240 5.48 -16.39 8.83
CA PRO A 240 5.25 -15.98 7.46
C PRO A 240 4.05 -16.64 6.74
N LEU A 241 3.66 -17.85 7.13
CA LEU A 241 2.57 -18.58 6.48
C LEU A 241 1.36 -18.82 7.40
N SER A 242 1.27 -18.12 8.54
CA SER A 242 0.16 -18.30 9.51
C SER A 242 -0.91 -17.20 9.46
N PHE A 243 -0.92 -16.38 8.42
CA PHE A 243 -2.01 -15.44 8.19
C PHE A 243 -3.33 -16.17 7.92
N GLN A 244 -4.41 -15.67 8.48
CA GLN A 244 -5.76 -16.23 8.32
C GLN A 244 -6.83 -15.16 8.58
N ASN A 245 -8.07 -15.45 8.22
CA ASN A 245 -9.18 -14.51 8.40
C ASN A 245 -9.34 -13.99 9.83
N GLY A 246 -9.06 -14.84 10.83
CA GLY A 246 -9.24 -14.48 12.23
C GLY A 246 -8.23 -13.47 12.79
N ASN A 247 -7.17 -13.16 12.07
CA ASN A 247 -6.16 -12.19 12.49
C ASN A 247 -6.01 -11.00 11.51
N LYS A 248 -7.01 -10.76 10.70
CA LYS A 248 -7.19 -9.53 9.94
C LYS A 248 -7.64 -8.39 10.84
N TYR A 249 -7.26 -7.18 10.49
CA TYR A 249 -7.88 -6.00 11.08
C TYR A 249 -9.31 -5.88 10.57
N SER A 250 -10.23 -5.49 11.45
CA SER A 250 -11.66 -5.37 11.13
C SER A 250 -12.00 -4.11 10.32
N TYR A 251 -10.99 -3.32 9.97
CA TYR A 251 -11.12 -2.07 9.22
C TYR A 251 -9.97 -1.92 8.22
N PRO A 252 -10.18 -1.21 7.11
CA PRO A 252 -9.12 -0.89 6.17
C PRO A 252 -8.20 0.20 6.75
N VAL A 253 -6.91 0.07 6.49
CA VAL A 253 -5.91 1.08 6.92
C VAL A 253 -5.81 2.25 5.95
N VAL A 254 -6.21 2.05 4.69
CA VAL A 254 -6.38 3.09 3.68
C VAL A 254 -7.68 2.84 2.94
N ASN A 255 -8.49 3.87 2.83
CA ASN A 255 -9.80 3.82 2.22
C ASN A 255 -9.88 4.81 1.05
N SER A 256 -10.39 4.37 -0.08
CA SER A 256 -10.71 5.24 -1.21
C SER A 256 -11.97 6.10 -0.95
N ASN A 257 -12.84 5.65 -0.06
CA ASN A 257 -14.07 6.31 0.36
C ASN A 257 -14.06 6.57 1.86
N GLN A 258 -14.51 7.70 2.30
CA GLN A 258 -14.44 8.18 3.70
C GLN A 258 -15.40 7.47 4.68
N ILE A 259 -15.90 6.29 4.37
CA ILE A 259 -16.91 5.55 5.14
C ILE A 259 -16.35 4.85 6.39
N LEU A 260 -15.09 5.00 6.68
CA LEU A 260 -14.37 4.25 7.73
C LEU A 260 -14.96 4.32 9.13
N LEU A 261 -15.72 5.35 9.44
CA LEU A 261 -16.15 5.57 10.82
C LEU A 261 -17.31 4.68 11.26
N GLU A 262 -18.16 4.25 10.34
CA GLU A 262 -19.30 3.39 10.70
C GLU A 262 -18.87 1.93 10.91
N GLU A 263 -17.93 1.44 10.14
CA GLU A 263 -17.47 0.04 10.22
C GLU A 263 -16.50 -0.20 11.39
N ASN A 264 -15.69 0.77 11.75
CA ASN A 264 -14.83 0.73 12.93
C ASN A 264 -15.60 0.84 14.26
N TYR A 265 -16.88 1.13 14.22
CA TYR A 265 -17.70 1.28 15.41
C TYR A 265 -17.69 0.01 16.29
N VAL A 266 -17.67 -1.16 15.68
CA VAL A 266 -17.64 -2.44 16.40
C VAL A 266 -16.34 -2.62 17.18
N ASP A 267 -15.20 -2.24 16.63
CA ASP A 267 -13.91 -2.33 17.32
C ASP A 267 -13.78 -1.29 18.44
N LEU A 268 -14.27 -0.10 18.21
CA LEU A 268 -14.34 0.92 19.25
C LEU A 268 -15.18 0.43 20.45
N LEU A 269 -16.27 -0.27 20.21
CA LEU A 269 -17.08 -0.87 21.25
C LEU A 269 -16.36 -1.97 22.04
N ARG A 270 -15.50 -2.77 21.41
CA ARG A 270 -14.67 -3.78 22.11
C ARG A 270 -13.76 -3.16 23.16
N TYR A 271 -13.28 -1.96 22.90
CA TYR A 271 -12.44 -1.19 23.85
C TYR A 271 -13.25 -0.31 24.80
N GLY A 272 -14.59 -0.41 24.76
CA GLY A 272 -15.46 0.41 25.60
C GLY A 272 -15.45 1.89 25.22
N ILE A 273 -15.19 2.19 23.95
CA ILE A 273 -15.23 3.54 23.39
C ILE A 273 -16.65 3.76 22.84
N THR A 274 -17.35 4.76 23.35
CA THR A 274 -18.61 5.22 22.78
C THR A 274 -18.36 6.22 21.68
N TYR A 275 -18.97 6.03 20.55
CA TYR A 275 -18.84 6.87 19.37
C TYR A 275 -20.18 7.52 19.03
N GLU A 276 -20.16 8.82 18.82
CA GLU A 276 -21.26 9.57 18.24
C GLU A 276 -20.83 10.06 16.86
N PRO A 277 -21.64 9.94 15.80
CA PRO A 277 -21.27 10.33 14.44
C PRO A 277 -21.08 11.85 14.24
N LEU A 278 -21.36 12.63 15.27
CA LEU A 278 -21.24 14.09 15.23
C LEU A 278 -19.85 14.58 15.63
N PHE A 279 -19.30 15.43 14.81
CA PHE A 279 -18.06 16.18 15.05
C PHE A 279 -18.39 17.64 15.36
N ASP A 280 -17.60 18.24 16.24
CA ASP A 280 -17.53 19.69 16.32
C ASP A 280 -16.63 20.19 15.17
N TYR A 281 -17.09 21.16 14.39
CA TYR A 281 -16.33 21.71 13.30
C TYR A 281 -16.43 23.23 13.19
N THR A 282 -15.40 23.84 12.64
CA THR A 282 -15.41 25.26 12.29
C THR A 282 -14.65 25.48 10.98
N GLU A 283 -15.09 26.45 10.22
CA GLU A 283 -14.42 26.92 9.01
C GLU A 283 -13.55 28.16 9.29
N ASN A 284 -13.61 28.68 10.50
CA ASN A 284 -12.79 29.79 10.96
C ASN A 284 -11.54 29.26 11.67
N ASN A 285 -10.41 29.90 11.44
CA ASN A 285 -9.18 29.52 12.14
C ASN A 285 -9.35 29.63 13.67
N PRO A 286 -9.30 28.53 14.41
CA PRO A 286 -9.55 28.54 15.86
C PRO A 286 -8.35 29.07 16.66
N GLY A 287 -7.27 29.44 16.01
CA GLY A 287 -6.06 29.92 16.68
C GLY A 287 -5.21 28.77 17.27
N VAL A 288 -4.30 29.12 18.15
CA VAL A 288 -3.43 28.17 18.84
C VAL A 288 -4.16 27.46 19.98
N GLY A 289 -3.83 26.21 20.22
CA GLY A 289 -4.34 25.46 21.38
C GLY A 289 -5.69 24.76 21.17
N TRP A 290 -6.31 24.86 20.00
CA TRP A 290 -7.59 24.19 19.71
C TRP A 290 -7.54 22.65 19.82
N MET A 291 -6.36 22.06 19.72
CA MET A 291 -6.15 20.61 19.89
C MET A 291 -6.03 20.20 21.37
N LEU A 292 -5.88 21.14 22.28
CA LEU A 292 -5.71 20.82 23.70
C LEU A 292 -7.03 20.34 24.31
N PRO A 293 -7.01 19.37 25.25
CA PRO A 293 -8.21 18.86 25.90
C PRO A 293 -9.06 19.92 26.59
N VAL A 294 -8.42 20.99 27.08
CA VAL A 294 -9.09 22.10 27.81
C VAL A 294 -9.74 23.12 26.88
N TYR A 295 -9.52 23.05 25.58
CA TYR A 295 -10.12 24.00 24.64
C TYR A 295 -11.64 23.85 24.60
N GLN A 296 -12.36 24.96 24.72
CA GLN A 296 -13.81 24.98 24.63
C GLN A 296 -14.24 25.29 23.21
N ALA A 297 -14.85 24.35 22.55
CA ALA A 297 -15.39 24.48 21.18
C ALA A 297 -16.89 24.82 21.18
N SER A 298 -17.33 25.65 22.14
CA SER A 298 -18.76 25.92 22.36
C SER A 298 -19.43 26.69 21.21
N ASP A 299 -18.63 27.38 20.40
CA ASP A 299 -19.06 28.14 19.22
C ASP A 299 -18.89 27.34 17.90
N TRP A 300 -18.36 26.13 17.99
CA TRP A 300 -18.22 25.27 16.82
C TRP A 300 -19.57 24.65 16.44
N LYS A 301 -19.75 24.44 15.12
CA LYS A 301 -20.91 23.75 14.58
C LYS A 301 -20.78 22.24 14.84
N LYS A 302 -21.90 21.56 14.86
CA LYS A 302 -21.96 20.09 14.87
C LYS A 302 -22.30 19.59 13.47
N GLY A 303 -21.57 18.61 12.99
CA GLY A 303 -21.77 17.99 11.69
C GLY A 303 -21.53 16.51 11.72
N GLU A 304 -22.32 15.76 10.96
CA GLU A 304 -22.13 14.33 10.77
C GLU A 304 -20.88 14.07 9.95
N CYS A 305 -20.24 12.93 10.20
CA CYS A 305 -19.10 12.46 9.44
C CYS A 305 -19.40 12.38 7.93
N GLY A 306 -18.37 12.49 7.11
CA GLY A 306 -18.53 12.61 5.67
C GLY A 306 -18.49 14.08 5.23
N PHE A 307 -17.45 14.78 5.66
CA PHE A 307 -17.26 16.19 5.27
C PHE A 307 -16.77 16.30 3.83
N SER A 308 -17.44 17.14 3.03
CA SER A 308 -17.04 17.39 1.63
C SER A 308 -17.39 18.81 1.18
N SER A 309 -16.71 19.24 0.13
CA SER A 309 -17.04 20.49 -0.56
C SER A 309 -18.04 20.24 -1.69
N LYS A 310 -19.03 21.13 -1.85
CA LYS A 310 -20.03 21.06 -2.93
C LYS A 310 -19.44 21.14 -4.34
N GLU A 311 -18.21 21.60 -4.47
CA GLU A 311 -17.54 21.78 -5.76
C GLU A 311 -16.90 20.50 -6.32
N ILE A 312 -16.80 19.42 -5.54
CA ILE A 312 -16.28 18.15 -6.04
C ILE A 312 -17.35 17.41 -6.83
N LYS A 313 -17.41 17.70 -8.13
CA LYS A 313 -18.22 16.92 -9.07
C LYS A 313 -17.59 15.55 -9.26
N GLY A 314 -18.36 14.48 -9.02
CA GLY A 314 -17.93 13.11 -9.24
C GLY A 314 -17.46 12.36 -7.99
N SER A 315 -17.63 12.92 -6.80
CA SER A 315 -17.44 12.15 -5.57
C SER A 315 -18.54 11.08 -5.47
N THR A 316 -18.11 9.82 -5.48
CA THR A 316 -19.00 8.65 -5.28
C THR A 316 -19.30 8.39 -3.80
N THR A 317 -19.08 9.36 -2.93
CA THR A 317 -19.34 9.25 -1.50
C THR A 317 -20.81 8.99 -1.24
N ARG A 318 -21.13 7.81 -0.76
CA ARG A 318 -22.53 7.38 -0.45
C ARG A 318 -23.10 8.09 0.77
N HIS A 319 -22.27 8.67 1.63
CA HIS A 319 -22.68 9.41 2.82
C HIS A 319 -21.91 10.71 2.94
N LEU A 320 -22.51 11.79 2.46
CA LEU A 320 -22.06 13.15 2.73
C LEU A 320 -22.94 13.72 3.84
N GLY A 321 -22.45 13.67 5.08
CA GLY A 321 -23.18 14.20 6.22
C GLY A 321 -23.08 15.71 6.35
N THR A 322 -21.91 16.28 6.04
CA THR A 322 -21.67 17.72 6.25
C THR A 322 -20.92 18.34 5.08
N TRP A 323 -21.45 19.46 4.60
CA TRP A 323 -20.84 20.29 3.55
C TRP A 323 -20.11 21.49 4.16
N TRP A 324 -18.93 21.80 3.62
CA TRP A 324 -18.23 23.05 3.94
C TRP A 324 -17.86 23.78 2.64
N THR A 325 -17.59 25.09 2.75
CA THR A 325 -17.35 25.95 1.58
C THR A 325 -16.07 26.78 1.69
N SER A 326 -15.42 26.78 2.82
CA SER A 326 -14.18 27.49 3.02
C SER A 326 -12.96 26.68 2.57
N PRO A 327 -11.81 27.30 2.33
CA PRO A 327 -10.56 26.60 1.99
C PRO A 327 -9.98 25.76 3.13
N SER A 328 -10.50 25.92 4.35
CA SER A 328 -10.01 25.23 5.54
C SER A 328 -11.15 24.72 6.39
N LEU A 329 -10.96 23.56 6.99
CA LEU A 329 -11.89 22.94 7.91
C LEU A 329 -11.12 22.40 9.11
N TRP A 330 -11.55 22.76 10.31
CA TRP A 330 -11.03 22.21 11.56
C TRP A 330 -12.08 21.31 12.17
N LEU A 331 -11.67 20.09 12.54
CA LEU A 331 -12.53 19.06 13.10
C LEU A 331 -12.06 18.70 14.50
N ARG A 332 -13.00 18.53 15.42
CA ARG A 332 -12.74 18.06 16.76
C ARG A 332 -13.75 17.00 17.16
N LYS A 333 -13.25 15.94 17.78
CA LYS A 333 -14.05 14.87 18.32
C LYS A 333 -13.56 14.52 19.71
N SER A 334 -14.49 14.43 20.67
CA SER A 334 -14.25 13.88 22.00
C SER A 334 -14.92 12.51 22.09
N PHE A 335 -14.25 11.56 22.70
CA PHE A 335 -14.80 10.23 22.95
C PHE A 335 -14.40 9.77 24.35
N PHE A 336 -15.24 8.94 24.94
CA PHE A 336 -15.01 8.38 26.25
C PHE A 336 -14.41 6.97 26.12
N VAL A 337 -13.35 6.71 26.88
CA VAL A 337 -12.70 5.39 26.94
C VAL A 337 -13.06 4.75 28.27
N GLY A 338 -13.95 3.76 28.24
CA GLY A 338 -14.48 3.10 29.44
C GLY A 338 -13.53 2.12 30.13
N LYS A 339 -12.37 1.81 29.52
CA LYS A 339 -11.33 0.94 30.06
C LYS A 339 -9.98 1.59 29.95
N GLN A 340 -9.08 1.31 30.89
CA GLN A 340 -7.70 1.74 30.79
C GLN A 340 -7.04 1.00 29.61
N VAL A 341 -6.73 1.73 28.55
CA VAL A 341 -6.07 1.20 27.36
C VAL A 341 -4.61 1.65 27.45
N GLY A 342 -3.69 0.72 27.40
CA GLY A 342 -2.23 0.99 27.59
C GLY A 342 -1.76 1.74 26.35
N ASN A 343 -1.63 2.17 25.50
CA ASN A 343 -1.17 2.96 24.36
C ASN A 343 -2.31 3.20 23.34
N LEU A 344 -3.11 4.20 23.59
CA LEU A 344 -4.11 4.66 22.62
C LEU A 344 -3.42 5.61 21.62
N ALA A 345 -3.36 5.25 20.37
CA ALA A 345 -2.94 6.12 19.28
C ALA A 345 -4.15 6.40 18.37
N LEU A 346 -4.55 7.65 18.30
CA LEU A 346 -5.50 8.11 17.29
C LEU A 346 -4.69 8.44 16.03
N ARG A 347 -4.96 7.76 14.94
CA ARG A 347 -4.48 8.16 13.61
C ARG A 347 -5.59 8.94 12.92
N VAL A 348 -5.30 10.16 12.53
CA VAL A 348 -6.13 11.01 11.68
C VAL A 348 -5.64 10.88 10.26
#